data_aecfb32cbb17379b2f5c4618a1dc69fd
#
_entry.id   aecfb32cbb17379b2f5c4618a1dc69fd
#
_cell.length_a   1.000
_cell.length_b   1.000
_cell.length_c   1.000
_cell.angle_alpha   90.00
_cell.angle_beta   90.00
_cell.angle_gamma   90.00
#
_symmetry.space_group_name_H-M   'P 1'
#
loop_
_entity.id
_entity.type
_entity.pdbx_description
1 polymer ?
#
loop_
_entity_poly.entity_id
_entity_poly.type
_entity_poly.pdbx_seq_one_letter_code
_entity_poly.pdbx_strand_id
1 'polypeptide(L)'
;SRDTVNSYRLGASLLAALTLFMVSACSSDPETENVPAPSTSSPAPNPDSVRTQLDHAVDKTAKKYHAKVGVAISAGDDTIAVGDKGKGPVWSTIKVPIAIAALKDGADKSLVDLAIKESDNDAAYALWSQVKWREGSADKAVEELLEDYGSHADIHDTAFGYSTWSLKDQAVFGAELPCIEEADYVHKVLKDIVSWQKIGLSKEKRTRAKSGWGLDEDDNEYTLSLIHI
;
A
#
# COMPACT_ATOMS: atom_id res chain seq x y z
N SER A 1 -2.23 9.84 35.64
CA SER A 1 -1.72 8.52 35.85
C SER A 1 -1.04 8.10 34.55
N ARG A 2 0.27 7.90 34.60
CA ARG A 2 1.08 7.48 33.45
C ARG A 2 0.99 5.96 33.38
N ASP A 3 0.37 5.42 32.34
CA ASP A 3 0.37 4.00 32.11
C ASP A 3 1.36 3.64 30.99
N THR A 4 2.25 2.80 31.39
CA THR A 4 3.41 2.24 30.73
C THR A 4 3.09 1.55 29.40
N VAL A 5 3.65 2.09 28.32
CA VAL A 5 3.75 1.38 27.05
C VAL A 5 4.73 0.21 27.23
N ASN A 6 4.20 -0.98 27.26
CA ASN A 6 4.96 -2.21 27.41
C ASN A 6 5.65 -2.55 26.09
N SER A 7 6.96 -2.39 26.06
CA SER A 7 7.82 -2.71 24.92
C SER A 7 7.88 -4.23 24.72
N TYR A 8 7.09 -4.78 23.81
CA TYR A 8 7.27 -6.16 23.37
C TYR A 8 8.48 -6.26 22.43
N ARG A 9 9.58 -6.78 22.99
CA ARG A 9 10.70 -7.26 22.18
C ARG A 9 10.25 -8.51 21.42
N LEU A 10 9.99 -8.37 20.14
CA LEU A 10 9.84 -9.50 19.23
C LEU A 10 11.22 -10.11 18.99
N GLY A 11 11.40 -11.32 19.50
CA GLY A 11 12.58 -12.12 19.24
C GLY A 11 12.72 -12.41 17.74
N ALA A 12 13.86 -12.02 17.20
CA ALA A 12 14.30 -12.40 15.87
C ALA A 12 14.52 -13.90 15.81
N SER A 13 13.76 -14.63 15.00
CA SER A 13 14.19 -15.89 14.42
C SER A 13 13.22 -16.33 13.33
N LEU A 14 13.80 -16.61 12.17
CA LEU A 14 13.25 -17.14 10.93
C LEU A 14 12.56 -16.12 10.00
N LEU A 15 13.34 -15.19 9.48
CA LEU A 15 13.13 -14.66 8.13
C LEU A 15 14.00 -15.49 7.18
N ALA A 16 13.38 -16.53 6.59
CA ALA A 16 13.90 -17.04 5.33
C ALA A 16 13.83 -15.87 4.34
N ALA A 17 14.98 -15.45 3.84
CA ALA A 17 15.10 -14.37 2.90
C ALA A 17 14.39 -14.75 1.60
N LEU A 18 13.12 -14.36 1.47
CA LEU A 18 12.40 -14.36 0.21
C LEU A 18 12.84 -13.11 -0.54
N THR A 19 13.95 -13.19 -1.27
CA THR A 19 14.34 -12.16 -2.23
C THR A 19 13.42 -12.31 -3.44
N LEU A 20 12.25 -11.66 -3.38
CA LEU A 20 11.44 -11.42 -4.56
C LEU A 20 12.14 -10.33 -5.38
N PHE A 21 12.71 -10.72 -6.51
CA PHE A 21 13.08 -9.75 -7.55
C PHE A 21 11.79 -9.34 -8.26
N MET A 22 11.26 -8.19 -7.91
CA MET A 22 10.18 -7.53 -8.64
C MET A 22 10.77 -6.99 -9.94
N VAL A 23 10.46 -7.63 -11.06
CA VAL A 23 10.62 -7.01 -12.37
C VAL A 23 9.35 -6.22 -12.62
N SER A 24 9.43 -4.90 -12.51
CA SER A 24 8.34 -3.99 -12.89
C SER A 24 8.19 -4.07 -14.41
N ALA A 25 7.15 -4.75 -14.86
CA ALA A 25 6.77 -4.78 -16.26
C ALA A 25 5.75 -3.68 -16.54
N CYS A 26 6.22 -2.44 -16.65
CA CYS A 26 5.40 -1.40 -17.25
C CYS A 26 5.23 -1.76 -18.75
N SER A 27 4.00 -1.90 -19.20
CA SER A 27 3.69 -2.14 -20.62
C SER A 27 4.08 -0.92 -21.46
N SER A 28 5.27 -0.95 -22.04
CA SER A 28 5.65 -0.07 -23.15
C SER A 28 6.07 -0.94 -24.33
N ASP A 29 5.60 -0.57 -25.52
CA ASP A 29 5.80 -1.26 -26.79
C ASP A 29 7.25 -1.69 -27.05
N PRO A 30 7.48 -2.81 -27.77
CA PRO A 30 8.80 -3.34 -27.97
C PRO A 30 9.52 -2.62 -29.11
N GLU A 31 10.43 -1.72 -28.81
CA GLU A 31 11.56 -1.47 -29.71
C GLU A 31 12.76 -2.31 -29.27
N THR A 32 13.17 -3.15 -30.19
CA THR A 32 14.23 -4.12 -30.09
C THR A 32 15.59 -3.49 -29.89
N GLU A 33 16.20 -3.64 -28.74
CA GLU A 33 17.65 -3.66 -28.62
C GLU A 33 18.12 -4.98 -27.98
N ASN A 34 18.93 -5.67 -28.74
CA ASN A 34 19.52 -6.96 -28.44
C ASN A 34 20.69 -6.77 -27.46
N VAL A 35 20.42 -6.83 -26.15
CA VAL A 35 21.47 -6.92 -25.13
C VAL A 35 21.42 -8.33 -24.54
N PRO A 36 22.54 -9.09 -24.56
CA PRO A 36 22.54 -10.43 -23.99
C PRO A 36 22.33 -10.37 -22.48
N ALA A 37 21.26 -10.98 -22.01
CA ALA A 37 20.91 -11.08 -20.61
C ALA A 37 21.94 -11.94 -19.85
N PRO A 38 22.39 -11.54 -18.64
CA PRO A 38 23.16 -12.41 -17.78
C PRO A 38 22.26 -13.53 -17.24
N SER A 39 22.55 -14.74 -17.68
CA SER A 39 21.84 -15.96 -17.27
C SER A 39 22.22 -16.34 -15.85
N THR A 40 21.42 -15.95 -14.86
CA THR A 40 21.20 -16.68 -13.60
C THR A 40 19.92 -16.15 -12.94
N SER A 41 18.77 -16.41 -13.53
CA SER A 41 17.50 -16.23 -12.86
C SER A 41 17.19 -17.51 -12.07
N SER A 42 17.19 -17.42 -10.74
CA SER A 42 16.46 -18.41 -9.94
C SER A 42 15.02 -18.45 -10.45
N PRO A 43 14.44 -19.65 -10.63
CA PRO A 43 13.06 -19.76 -11.09
C PRO A 43 12.14 -18.99 -10.13
N ALA A 44 11.17 -18.25 -10.70
CA ALA A 44 10.18 -17.54 -9.91
C ALA A 44 9.50 -18.54 -8.95
N PRO A 45 9.23 -18.15 -7.68
CA PRO A 45 8.59 -19.04 -6.73
C PRO A 45 7.21 -19.46 -7.26
N ASN A 46 6.88 -20.74 -7.10
CA ASN A 46 5.58 -21.27 -7.48
C ASN A 46 4.47 -20.56 -6.69
N PRO A 47 3.47 -19.94 -7.34
CA PRO A 47 2.38 -19.22 -6.68
C PRO A 47 1.63 -20.04 -5.61
N ASP A 48 1.41 -21.34 -5.84
CA ASP A 48 0.76 -22.23 -4.88
C ASP A 48 1.60 -22.42 -3.61
N SER A 49 2.91 -22.51 -3.75
CA SER A 49 3.84 -22.57 -2.64
C SER A 49 3.83 -21.27 -1.83
N VAL A 50 3.81 -20.11 -2.50
CA VAL A 50 3.72 -18.81 -1.85
C VAL A 50 2.40 -18.69 -1.10
N ARG A 51 1.27 -19.04 -1.72
CA ARG A 51 -0.05 -19.05 -1.08
C ARG A 51 -0.05 -19.89 0.19
N THR A 52 0.45 -21.13 0.12
CA THR A 52 0.48 -22.04 1.27
C THR A 52 1.31 -21.48 2.43
N GLN A 53 2.46 -20.88 2.15
CA GLN A 53 3.30 -20.25 3.15
C GLN A 53 2.63 -19.03 3.79
N LEU A 54 1.95 -18.22 3.00
CA LEU A 54 1.21 -17.05 3.49
C LEU A 54 0.01 -17.47 4.35
N ASP A 55 -0.78 -18.46 3.93
CA ASP A 55 -1.88 -19.01 4.73
C ASP A 55 -1.40 -19.48 6.10
N HIS A 56 -0.31 -20.25 6.12
CA HIS A 56 0.26 -20.73 7.39
C HIS A 56 0.75 -19.57 8.28
N ALA A 57 1.39 -18.55 7.69
CA ALA A 57 1.87 -17.38 8.44
C ALA A 57 0.72 -16.55 9.01
N VAL A 58 -0.33 -16.34 8.23
CA VAL A 58 -1.56 -15.62 8.62
C VAL A 58 -2.26 -16.36 9.76
N ASP A 59 -2.50 -17.66 9.62
CA ASP A 59 -3.14 -18.49 10.63
C ASP A 59 -2.36 -18.50 11.96
N LYS A 60 -1.04 -18.67 11.87
CA LYS A 60 -0.16 -18.64 13.04
C LYS A 60 -0.23 -17.29 13.76
N THR A 61 -0.22 -16.20 13.00
CA THR A 61 -0.27 -14.85 13.55
C THR A 61 -1.64 -14.56 14.17
N ALA A 62 -2.73 -14.89 13.47
CA ALA A 62 -4.09 -14.73 13.95
C ALA A 62 -4.33 -15.47 15.28
N LYS A 63 -3.87 -16.72 15.37
CA LYS A 63 -3.95 -17.54 16.60
C LYS A 63 -3.12 -16.94 17.73
N LYS A 64 -1.89 -16.50 17.45
CA LYS A 64 -0.97 -15.96 18.46
C LYS A 64 -1.49 -14.67 19.09
N TYR A 65 -2.10 -13.80 18.31
CA TYR A 65 -2.54 -12.46 18.74
C TYR A 65 -4.05 -12.33 18.92
N HIS A 66 -4.80 -13.42 18.71
CA HIS A 66 -6.27 -13.43 18.77
C HIS A 66 -6.89 -12.34 17.89
N ALA A 67 -6.35 -12.15 16.68
CA ALA A 67 -6.72 -11.10 15.76
C ALA A 67 -7.13 -11.66 14.40
N LYS A 68 -7.91 -10.89 13.66
CA LYS A 68 -8.12 -11.14 12.22
C LYS A 68 -6.88 -10.61 11.48
N VAL A 69 -6.30 -11.41 10.61
CA VAL A 69 -5.09 -11.06 9.84
C VAL A 69 -5.33 -11.37 8.38
N GLY A 70 -4.95 -10.46 7.52
CA GLY A 70 -4.99 -10.64 6.08
C GLY A 70 -3.74 -10.11 5.41
N VAL A 71 -3.35 -10.72 4.30
CA VAL A 71 -2.23 -10.31 3.46
C VAL A 71 -2.63 -10.46 2.00
N ALA A 72 -2.28 -9.48 1.20
CA ALA A 72 -2.30 -9.59 -0.26
C ALA A 72 -0.94 -9.20 -0.82
N ILE A 73 -0.50 -9.93 -1.84
CA ILE A 73 0.74 -9.68 -2.57
C ILE A 73 0.41 -9.66 -4.06
N SER A 74 0.89 -8.65 -4.76
CA SER A 74 0.82 -8.56 -6.22
C SER A 74 2.23 -8.48 -6.79
N ALA A 75 2.48 -9.26 -7.84
CA ALA A 75 3.75 -9.28 -8.55
C ALA A 75 3.51 -9.67 -10.01
N GLY A 76 3.75 -8.74 -10.93
CA GLY A 76 3.34 -8.90 -12.33
C GLY A 76 1.82 -9.13 -12.42
N ASP A 77 1.41 -10.10 -13.21
CA ASP A 77 -0.02 -10.44 -13.41
C ASP A 77 -0.63 -11.26 -12.26
N ASP A 78 0.19 -11.71 -11.31
CA ASP A 78 -0.25 -12.59 -10.23
C ASP A 78 -0.58 -11.79 -8.96
N THR A 79 -1.76 -12.02 -8.40
CA THR A 79 -2.17 -11.49 -7.10
C THR A 79 -2.68 -12.60 -6.20
N ILE A 80 -2.07 -12.72 -5.02
CA ILE A 80 -2.44 -13.68 -3.98
C ILE A 80 -2.99 -12.91 -2.79
N ALA A 81 -4.16 -13.28 -2.31
CA ALA A 81 -4.75 -12.77 -1.07
C ALA A 81 -5.16 -13.92 -0.16
N VAL A 82 -4.81 -13.85 1.12
CA VAL A 82 -5.05 -14.87 2.14
C VAL A 82 -5.54 -14.25 3.45
N GLY A 83 -6.30 -15.01 4.22
CA GLY A 83 -6.84 -14.60 5.51
C GLY A 83 -7.98 -13.59 5.38
N ASP A 84 -8.01 -12.58 6.25
CA ASP A 84 -8.99 -11.50 6.22
C ASP A 84 -8.83 -10.66 4.93
N LYS A 85 -9.93 -10.38 4.25
CA LYS A 85 -9.90 -9.73 2.93
C LYS A 85 -9.85 -8.20 3.00
N GLY A 86 -9.80 -7.63 4.21
CA GLY A 86 -9.69 -6.19 4.42
C GLY A 86 -10.90 -5.43 3.89
N LYS A 87 -12.08 -5.72 4.44
CA LYS A 87 -13.32 -4.98 4.13
C LYS A 87 -13.54 -3.76 5.03
N GLY A 88 -12.61 -3.50 5.92
CA GLY A 88 -12.66 -2.34 6.82
C GLY A 88 -12.26 -1.03 6.14
N PRO A 89 -12.32 0.08 6.90
CA PRO A 89 -11.93 1.40 6.42
C PRO A 89 -10.47 1.44 5.95
N VAL A 90 -10.20 2.15 4.86
CA VAL A 90 -8.83 2.28 4.30
C VAL A 90 -7.94 3.20 5.11
N TRP A 91 -8.52 4.02 5.96
CA TRP A 91 -7.82 5.03 6.76
C TRP A 91 -6.82 5.83 5.93
N SER A 92 -5.60 6.00 6.43
CA SER A 92 -4.60 6.84 5.77
C SER A 92 -3.90 6.19 4.57
N THR A 93 -4.16 4.95 4.21
CA THR A 93 -3.61 4.37 2.96
C THR A 93 -4.18 5.06 1.72
N ILE A 94 -5.42 5.58 1.80
CA ILE A 94 -6.07 6.32 0.72
C ILE A 94 -5.34 7.63 0.35
N LYS A 95 -4.51 8.16 1.24
CA LYS A 95 -3.72 9.36 0.98
C LYS A 95 -2.73 9.18 -0.17
N VAL A 96 -2.37 7.93 -0.50
CA VAL A 96 -1.49 7.64 -1.64
C VAL A 96 -2.16 8.02 -2.96
N PRO A 97 -3.29 7.43 -3.36
CA PRO A 97 -3.94 7.83 -4.61
C PRO A 97 -4.47 9.27 -4.59
N ILE A 98 -4.89 9.82 -3.44
CA ILE A 98 -5.27 11.25 -3.32
C ILE A 98 -4.08 12.14 -3.69
N ALA A 99 -2.89 11.86 -3.17
CA ALA A 99 -1.69 12.65 -3.45
C ALA A 99 -1.28 12.56 -4.93
N ILE A 100 -1.43 11.39 -5.56
CA ILE A 100 -1.15 11.19 -6.98
C ILE A 100 -2.14 12.01 -7.83
N ALA A 101 -3.44 11.88 -7.56
CA ALA A 101 -4.47 12.65 -8.26
C ALA A 101 -4.23 14.16 -8.13
N ALA A 102 -3.88 14.64 -6.92
CA ALA A 102 -3.59 16.04 -6.69
C ALA A 102 -2.33 16.53 -7.44
N LEU A 103 -1.29 15.70 -7.53
CA LEU A 103 -0.06 16.04 -8.28
C LEU A 103 -0.31 16.15 -9.78
N LYS A 104 -1.19 15.32 -10.34
CA LYS A 104 -1.67 15.46 -11.72
C LYS A 104 -2.22 16.87 -12.00
N ASP A 105 -2.85 17.47 -10.98
CA ASP A 105 -3.41 18.83 -11.01
C ASP A 105 -2.43 19.90 -10.52
N GLY A 106 -1.16 19.57 -10.36
CA GLY A 106 -0.11 20.52 -9.99
C GLY A 106 -0.09 20.89 -8.50
N ALA A 107 -0.47 19.97 -7.61
CA ALA A 107 -0.44 20.20 -6.17
C ALA A 107 0.96 20.55 -5.64
N ASP A 108 1.01 21.34 -4.57
CA ASP A 108 2.25 21.63 -3.86
C ASP A 108 2.82 20.37 -3.21
N LYS A 109 4.06 20.05 -3.55
CA LYS A 109 4.79 18.91 -3.00
C LYS A 109 4.93 18.97 -1.48
N SER A 110 4.90 20.14 -0.87
CA SER A 110 4.94 20.27 0.59
C SER A 110 3.70 19.67 1.26
N LEU A 111 2.51 19.82 0.64
CA LEU A 111 1.28 19.18 1.11
C LEU A 111 1.36 17.65 0.96
N VAL A 112 1.92 17.18 -0.15
CA VAL A 112 2.17 15.74 -0.37
C VAL A 112 3.12 15.18 0.70
N ASP A 113 4.20 15.88 1.00
CA ASP A 113 5.14 15.51 2.05
C ASP A 113 4.44 15.35 3.41
N LEU A 114 3.66 16.33 3.83
CA LEU A 114 2.92 16.27 5.08
C LEU A 114 1.90 15.13 5.09
N ALA A 115 1.09 15.00 4.04
CA ALA A 115 0.06 13.96 3.95
C ALA A 115 0.64 12.54 3.96
N ILE A 116 1.79 12.32 3.31
CA ILE A 116 2.40 11.00 3.19
C ILE A 116 3.37 10.71 4.34
N LYS A 117 4.37 11.57 4.57
CA LYS A 117 5.42 11.34 5.58
C LYS A 117 4.88 11.41 7.00
N GLU A 118 4.12 12.45 7.31
CA GLU A 118 3.57 12.71 8.64
C GLU A 118 2.16 12.13 8.83
N SER A 119 1.54 11.65 7.75
CA SER A 119 0.13 11.26 7.72
C SER A 119 -0.82 12.39 8.16
N ASP A 120 -0.44 13.63 7.87
CA ASP A 120 -1.21 14.81 8.23
C ASP A 120 -2.59 14.81 7.55
N ASN A 121 -3.65 15.02 8.33
CA ASN A 121 -5.01 14.99 7.82
C ASN A 121 -5.39 16.31 7.13
N ASP A 122 -4.94 17.44 7.65
CA ASP A 122 -5.27 18.76 7.08
C ASP A 122 -4.63 18.90 5.69
N ALA A 123 -3.37 18.45 5.55
CA ALA A 123 -2.71 18.40 4.26
C ALA A 123 -3.44 17.46 3.28
N ALA A 124 -3.89 16.29 3.75
CA ALA A 124 -4.67 15.37 2.93
C ALA A 124 -6.02 15.96 2.48
N TYR A 125 -6.72 16.68 3.37
CA TYR A 125 -7.95 17.40 3.02
C TYR A 125 -7.71 18.56 2.06
N ALA A 126 -6.57 19.25 2.17
CA ALA A 126 -6.19 20.29 1.21
C ALA A 126 -5.98 19.71 -0.20
N LEU A 127 -5.25 18.57 -0.30
CA LEU A 127 -5.08 17.84 -1.56
C LEU A 127 -6.42 17.35 -2.12
N TRP A 128 -7.27 16.75 -1.29
CA TRP A 128 -8.62 16.30 -1.65
C TRP A 128 -9.47 17.44 -2.20
N SER A 129 -9.46 18.60 -1.52
CA SER A 129 -10.20 19.78 -1.93
C SER A 129 -9.71 20.34 -3.25
N GLN A 130 -8.41 20.28 -3.52
CA GLN A 130 -7.84 20.69 -4.81
C GLN A 130 -8.33 19.77 -5.92
N VAL A 131 -8.29 18.45 -5.74
CA VAL A 131 -8.82 17.48 -6.73
C VAL A 131 -10.31 17.76 -6.98
N LYS A 132 -11.10 17.92 -5.92
CA LYS A 132 -12.54 18.23 -6.04
C LYS A 132 -12.80 19.50 -6.82
N TRP A 133 -12.01 20.53 -6.60
CA TRP A 133 -12.15 21.81 -7.31
C TRP A 133 -11.76 21.70 -8.79
N ARG A 134 -10.74 20.92 -9.12
CA ARG A 134 -10.24 20.75 -10.49
C ARG A 134 -11.11 19.80 -11.31
N GLU A 135 -11.48 18.66 -10.75
CA GLU A 135 -12.15 17.56 -11.42
C GLU A 135 -13.68 17.57 -11.20
N GLY A 136 -14.18 18.40 -10.27
CA GLY A 136 -15.60 18.47 -9.88
C GLY A 136 -16.01 17.44 -8.83
N SER A 137 -15.30 16.30 -8.74
CA SER A 137 -15.53 15.23 -7.78
C SER A 137 -14.22 14.56 -7.45
N ALA A 138 -13.80 14.59 -6.18
CA ALA A 138 -12.54 13.97 -5.78
C ALA A 138 -12.66 12.46 -5.62
N ASP A 139 -13.81 11.97 -5.13
CA ASP A 139 -14.10 10.54 -5.04
C ASP A 139 -14.02 9.88 -6.43
N LYS A 140 -14.68 10.45 -7.43
CA LYS A 140 -14.66 9.93 -8.81
C LYS A 140 -13.27 10.00 -9.43
N ALA A 141 -12.54 11.10 -9.26
CA ALA A 141 -11.18 11.22 -9.79
C ALA A 141 -10.21 10.20 -9.18
N VAL A 142 -10.36 9.89 -7.88
CA VAL A 142 -9.55 8.84 -7.22
C VAL A 142 -9.99 7.44 -7.67
N GLU A 143 -11.29 7.17 -7.79
CA GLU A 143 -11.80 5.90 -8.33
C GLU A 143 -11.27 5.65 -9.75
N GLU A 144 -11.37 6.63 -10.66
CA GLU A 144 -10.86 6.55 -12.03
C GLU A 144 -9.35 6.29 -12.07
N LEU A 145 -8.56 6.99 -11.24
CA LEU A 145 -7.13 6.73 -11.12
C LEU A 145 -6.85 5.28 -10.71
N LEU A 146 -7.60 4.74 -9.75
CA LEU A 146 -7.42 3.36 -9.32
C LEU A 146 -7.81 2.35 -10.42
N GLU A 147 -8.94 2.61 -11.11
CA GLU A 147 -9.46 1.76 -12.20
C GLU A 147 -8.49 1.71 -13.39
N ASP A 148 -7.86 2.81 -13.74
CA ASP A 148 -6.85 2.90 -14.80
C ASP A 148 -5.67 1.92 -14.57
N TYR A 149 -5.42 1.57 -13.32
CA TYR A 149 -4.36 0.62 -12.91
C TYR A 149 -4.92 -0.70 -12.34
N GLY A 150 -6.12 -1.09 -12.74
CA GLY A 150 -6.71 -2.39 -12.44
C GLY A 150 -7.13 -2.58 -10.97
N SER A 151 -7.28 -1.51 -10.22
CA SER A 151 -7.66 -1.50 -8.81
C SER A 151 -9.02 -0.87 -8.62
N HIS A 152 -9.84 -1.38 -7.70
CA HIS A 152 -11.21 -0.90 -7.48
C HIS A 152 -11.41 -0.56 -6.00
N ALA A 153 -12.00 0.60 -5.76
CA ALA A 153 -12.36 1.07 -4.43
C ALA A 153 -13.72 1.76 -4.46
N ASP A 154 -14.39 1.84 -3.34
CA ASP A 154 -15.58 2.65 -3.13
C ASP A 154 -15.17 3.83 -2.23
N ILE A 155 -15.05 5.01 -2.84
CA ILE A 155 -14.47 6.18 -2.18
C ILE A 155 -15.56 7.06 -1.60
N HIS A 156 -15.46 7.31 -0.29
CA HIS A 156 -16.40 8.16 0.42
C HIS A 156 -16.09 9.65 0.20
N ASP A 157 -17.00 10.40 -0.42
CA ASP A 157 -16.81 11.80 -0.83
C ASP A 157 -16.42 12.75 0.32
N THR A 158 -17.03 12.60 1.50
CA THR A 158 -16.82 13.54 2.61
C THR A 158 -15.88 13.03 3.71
N ALA A 159 -15.63 11.72 3.74
CA ALA A 159 -14.82 11.07 4.77
C ALA A 159 -13.96 9.96 4.14
N PHE A 160 -13.04 10.34 3.27
CA PHE A 160 -12.25 9.43 2.46
C PHE A 160 -11.53 8.31 3.25
N GLY A 161 -11.20 8.52 4.53
CA GLY A 161 -10.62 7.49 5.38
C GLY A 161 -11.55 6.30 5.66
N TYR A 162 -12.87 6.49 5.54
CA TYR A 162 -13.89 5.46 5.66
C TYR A 162 -14.23 4.75 4.35
N SER A 163 -13.55 5.08 3.26
CA SER A 163 -13.66 4.37 1.98
C SER A 163 -13.34 2.90 2.14
N THR A 164 -13.85 2.06 1.22
CA THR A 164 -13.53 0.64 1.18
C THR A 164 -12.64 0.32 -0.01
N TRP A 165 -11.56 -0.38 0.24
CA TRP A 165 -10.56 -0.74 -0.76
C TRP A 165 -9.91 -2.07 -0.33
N SER A 166 -10.20 -3.15 -1.04
CA SER A 166 -9.77 -4.48 -0.62
C SER A 166 -8.24 -4.58 -0.55
N LEU A 167 -7.71 -5.46 0.29
CA LEU A 167 -6.27 -5.72 0.34
C LEU A 167 -5.73 -6.17 -1.02
N LYS A 168 -6.53 -6.94 -1.78
CA LYS A 168 -6.16 -7.37 -3.13
C LYS A 168 -5.98 -6.18 -4.06
N ASP A 169 -6.97 -5.27 -4.09
CA ASP A 169 -6.91 -4.09 -4.95
C ASP A 169 -5.79 -3.12 -4.51
N GLN A 170 -5.56 -2.97 -3.20
CA GLN A 170 -4.42 -2.20 -2.70
C GLN A 170 -3.08 -2.80 -3.13
N ALA A 171 -2.94 -4.14 -3.15
CA ALA A 171 -1.73 -4.80 -3.60
C ALA A 171 -1.50 -4.62 -5.11
N VAL A 172 -2.56 -4.71 -5.93
CA VAL A 172 -2.49 -4.42 -7.37
C VAL A 172 -2.01 -3.00 -7.60
N PHE A 173 -2.65 -2.00 -7.00
CA PHE A 173 -2.25 -0.61 -7.14
C PHE A 173 -0.82 -0.35 -6.63
N GLY A 174 -0.46 -0.97 -5.50
CA GLY A 174 0.90 -0.87 -4.96
C GLY A 174 1.97 -1.40 -5.90
N ALA A 175 1.69 -2.45 -6.66
CA ALA A 175 2.59 -3.01 -7.67
C ALA A 175 2.74 -2.07 -8.87
N GLU A 176 1.68 -1.35 -9.25
CA GLU A 176 1.65 -0.43 -10.39
C GLU A 176 2.27 0.96 -10.09
N LEU A 177 2.51 1.31 -8.81
CA LEU A 177 3.02 2.63 -8.44
C LEU A 177 4.24 3.10 -9.26
N PRO A 178 5.24 2.26 -9.58
CA PRO A 178 6.38 2.69 -10.41
C PRO A 178 6.03 2.97 -11.87
N CYS A 179 4.87 2.52 -12.34
CA CYS A 179 4.40 2.68 -13.71
C CYS A 179 3.48 3.90 -13.89
N ILE A 180 3.09 4.54 -12.81
CA ILE A 180 2.23 5.73 -12.80
C ILE A 180 3.11 6.96 -12.90
N GLU A 181 3.05 7.72 -13.99
CA GLU A 181 3.92 8.87 -14.24
C GLU A 181 3.81 9.91 -13.10
N GLU A 182 2.60 10.24 -12.69
CA GLU A 182 2.35 11.22 -11.63
C GLU A 182 2.70 10.70 -10.23
N ALA A 183 2.92 9.38 -10.09
CA ALA A 183 3.26 8.76 -8.81
C ALA A 183 4.75 8.83 -8.46
N ASP A 184 5.65 9.21 -9.35
CA ASP A 184 7.09 9.24 -9.11
C ASP A 184 7.47 9.96 -7.82
N TYR A 185 6.88 11.12 -7.58
CA TYR A 185 7.15 11.87 -6.36
C TYR A 185 6.59 11.17 -5.10
N VAL A 186 5.36 10.67 -5.16
CA VAL A 186 4.74 9.93 -4.04
C VAL A 186 5.53 8.67 -3.75
N HIS A 187 5.89 7.90 -4.77
CA HIS A 187 6.68 6.70 -4.65
C HIS A 187 8.05 6.98 -3.99
N LYS A 188 8.67 8.13 -4.32
CA LYS A 188 9.91 8.56 -3.69
C LYS A 188 9.73 8.86 -2.21
N VAL A 189 8.69 9.59 -1.81
CA VAL A 189 8.52 10.04 -0.42
C VAL A 189 7.96 8.96 0.51
N LEU A 190 7.34 7.90 -0.03
CA LEU A 190 6.88 6.75 0.75
C LEU A 190 7.98 6.00 1.52
N LYS A 191 9.25 6.16 1.15
CA LYS A 191 10.39 5.62 1.91
C LYS A 191 10.71 6.42 3.17
N ASP A 192 10.30 7.70 3.22
CA ASP A 192 10.69 8.67 4.22
C ASP A 192 9.58 8.93 5.26
N ILE A 193 8.63 8.02 5.38
CA ILE A 193 7.57 8.10 6.41
C ILE A 193 8.16 8.08 7.80
N VAL A 194 7.53 8.80 8.73
CA VAL A 194 7.93 8.86 10.13
C VAL A 194 7.93 7.49 10.80
N SER A 195 8.78 7.32 11.81
CA SER A 195 9.07 6.00 12.40
C SER A 195 7.85 5.30 12.99
N TRP A 196 6.88 6.03 13.51
CA TRP A 196 5.66 5.45 14.09
C TRP A 196 4.67 4.89 13.03
N GLN A 197 4.81 5.30 11.75
CA GLN A 197 4.11 4.65 10.64
C GLN A 197 4.78 3.34 10.18
N LYS A 198 6.04 3.11 10.54
CA LYS A 198 6.78 1.92 10.11
C LYS A 198 6.41 0.72 10.98
N ILE A 199 5.45 -0.06 10.52
CA ILE A 199 4.95 -1.27 11.17
C ILE A 199 5.23 -2.50 10.31
N GLY A 200 5.48 -3.65 10.93
CA GLY A 200 5.71 -4.92 10.24
C GLY A 200 6.80 -4.82 9.17
N LEU A 201 6.48 -5.26 7.95
CA LEU A 201 7.38 -5.27 6.80
C LEU A 201 7.85 -3.88 6.35
N SER A 202 7.14 -2.83 6.71
CA SER A 202 7.57 -1.46 6.38
C SER A 202 8.83 -0.99 7.11
N LYS A 203 9.32 -1.77 8.07
CA LYS A 203 10.62 -1.56 8.73
C LYS A 203 11.80 -2.08 7.92
N GLU A 204 11.56 -2.91 6.93
CA GLU A 204 12.61 -3.48 6.10
C GLU A 204 13.24 -2.42 5.20
N LYS A 205 14.55 -2.59 4.95
CA LYS A 205 15.27 -1.70 4.04
C LYS A 205 14.68 -1.81 2.63
N ARG A 206 14.63 -0.69 1.93
CA ARG A 206 14.11 -0.57 0.56
C ARG A 206 12.59 -0.68 0.42
N THR A 207 11.84 -0.76 1.52
CA THR A 207 10.39 -0.67 1.46
C THR A 207 9.91 0.77 1.35
N ARG A 208 8.78 0.92 0.70
CA ARG A 208 7.98 2.14 0.63
C ARG A 208 6.61 1.82 1.19
N ALA A 209 6.13 2.61 2.11
CA ALA A 209 4.91 2.26 2.81
C ALA A 209 4.05 3.47 3.17
N LYS A 210 2.75 3.22 3.26
CA LYS A 210 1.79 4.11 3.91
C LYS A 210 0.91 3.28 4.83
N SER A 211 0.90 3.64 6.10
CA SER A 211 0.05 2.97 7.10
C SER A 211 -1.22 3.76 7.36
N GLY A 212 -2.24 3.04 7.80
CA GLY A 212 -3.51 3.59 8.27
C GLY A 212 -4.00 2.80 9.47
N TRP A 213 -4.67 3.47 10.41
CA TRP A 213 -5.27 2.84 11.59
C TRP A 213 -6.45 3.67 12.10
N GLY A 214 -7.33 3.00 12.80
CA GLY A 214 -8.51 3.55 13.43
C GLY A 214 -9.39 2.44 13.97
N LEU A 215 -10.64 2.75 14.25
CA LEU A 215 -11.64 1.76 14.66
C LEU A 215 -12.47 1.33 13.42
N ASP A 216 -12.79 0.05 13.34
CA ASP A 216 -13.75 -0.44 12.36
C ASP A 216 -15.21 -0.11 12.80
N GLU A 217 -16.20 -0.56 12.03
CA GLU A 217 -17.63 -0.32 12.31
C GLU A 217 -18.11 -0.97 13.61
N ASP A 218 -17.36 -1.96 14.11
CA ASP A 218 -17.64 -2.69 15.35
C ASP A 218 -16.78 -2.21 16.53
N ASP A 219 -16.15 -1.04 16.42
CA ASP A 219 -15.25 -0.45 17.41
C ASP A 219 -13.98 -1.28 17.71
N ASN A 220 -13.59 -2.18 16.80
CA ASN A 220 -12.32 -2.89 16.93
C ASN A 220 -11.18 -2.06 16.35
N GLU A 221 -9.99 -2.19 16.95
CA GLU A 221 -8.78 -1.61 16.39
C GLU A 221 -8.46 -2.24 15.02
N TYR A 222 -8.32 -1.41 14.01
CA TYR A 222 -8.02 -1.80 12.65
C TYR A 222 -6.77 -1.10 12.15
N THR A 223 -5.80 -1.87 11.68
CA THR A 223 -4.53 -1.34 11.16
C THR A 223 -4.18 -2.03 9.85
N LEU A 224 -3.75 -1.24 8.88
CA LEU A 224 -3.30 -1.73 7.58
C LEU A 224 -2.08 -0.97 7.08
N SER A 225 -1.37 -1.56 6.13
CA SER A 225 -0.26 -0.91 5.42
C SER A 225 -0.28 -1.29 3.95
N LEU A 226 -0.22 -0.29 3.09
CA LEU A 226 0.15 -0.43 1.70
C LEU A 226 1.68 -0.37 1.62
N ILE A 227 2.30 -1.41 1.07
CA ILE A 227 3.77 -1.55 1.02
C ILE A 227 4.20 -1.92 -0.39
N HIS A 228 5.17 -1.19 -0.93
CA HIS A 228 5.91 -1.54 -2.14
C HIS A 228 7.36 -1.90 -1.77
N ILE A 229 7.87 -3.00 -2.33
CA ILE A 229 9.20 -3.55 -2.02
C ILE A 229 10.09 -3.51 -3.24
#